data_2ce533029e8e2932685d38fb00857f31
#
_entry.id   2ce533029e8e2932685d38fb00857f31
#
_cell.length_a   1.000
_cell.length_b   1.000
_cell.length_c   1.000
_cell.angle_alpha   90.00
_cell.angle_beta   90.00
_cell.angle_gamma   90.00
#
_symmetry.space_group_name_H-M   'P 1'
#
loop_
_entity.id
_entity.type
_entity.pdbx_description
1 polymer ?
#
loop_
_entity_poly.entity_id
_entity_poly.type
_entity_poly.pdbx_seq_one_letter_code
_entity_poly.pdbx_strand_id
1 'polypeptide(L)'
;MWIIVTLVAAGFQTARTALQHRLRALLSVSGAGFVRYLYGAPLSALAVLVAWSSGVEWPHIEASFWPTILGGGVAQILGTVCLIRAFDARDFAVGTVFAKTEVVQVALLSWVILGEPLRWGGWFGAAVCMVGVAMLATKGQRLSSAAVRQPAALYGLAAGGLFGLASIGIRGATKALDGGPIVMRAIVTLAVMNTMQTIVHGGYLVIRERDQLRLTLVHWRSSAVVGVLSVCGSAGWALALALENAAKVRTLGQVELLFAFAVSRWWLKDRHTRGELAASGLVAIGVLAVVLLG
;
A
#
# COMPACT_ATOMS: atom_id res chain seq x y z
N MET A 1 6.34 18.46 -3.40
CA MET A 1 6.44 17.38 -4.41
C MET A 1 5.85 16.07 -3.90
N TRP A 2 6.22 15.57 -2.74
CA TRP A 2 5.73 14.31 -2.18
C TRP A 2 4.20 14.21 -2.07
N ILE A 3 3.49 15.29 -1.74
CA ILE A 3 2.03 15.33 -1.64
C ILE A 3 1.39 14.94 -2.98
N ILE A 4 1.78 15.60 -4.08
CA ILE A 4 1.24 15.32 -5.42
C ILE A 4 1.52 13.88 -5.83
N VAL A 5 2.75 13.42 -5.59
CA VAL A 5 3.17 12.04 -5.90
C VAL A 5 2.32 11.03 -5.12
N THR A 6 2.05 11.28 -3.83
CA THR A 6 1.21 10.43 -3.00
C THR A 6 -0.24 10.39 -3.49
N LEU A 7 -0.82 11.54 -3.86
CA LEU A 7 -2.18 11.63 -4.40
C LEU A 7 -2.32 10.84 -5.70
N VAL A 8 -1.36 10.99 -6.61
CA VAL A 8 -1.33 10.25 -7.88
C VAL A 8 -1.18 8.74 -7.61
N ALA A 9 -0.28 8.35 -6.70
CA ALA A 9 -0.11 6.96 -6.31
C ALA A 9 -1.40 6.35 -5.71
N ALA A 10 -2.09 7.09 -4.86
CA ALA A 10 -3.39 6.69 -4.29
C ALA A 10 -4.46 6.52 -5.37
N GLY A 11 -4.50 7.40 -6.37
CA GLY A 11 -5.38 7.29 -7.54
C GLY A 11 -5.12 6.01 -8.35
N PHE A 12 -3.87 5.73 -8.70
CA PHE A 12 -3.49 4.49 -9.38
C PHE A 12 -3.81 3.24 -8.55
N GLN A 13 -3.59 3.30 -7.25
CA GLN A 13 -3.92 2.20 -6.34
C GLN A 13 -5.42 1.94 -6.30
N THR A 14 -6.25 2.97 -6.25
CA THR A 14 -7.71 2.84 -6.28
C THR A 14 -8.18 2.20 -7.59
N ALA A 15 -7.71 2.70 -8.73
CA ALA A 15 -8.02 2.14 -10.05
C ALA A 15 -7.58 0.67 -10.16
N ARG A 16 -6.34 0.36 -9.74
CA ARG A 16 -5.84 -1.01 -9.70
C ARG A 16 -6.72 -1.92 -8.85
N THR A 17 -7.07 -1.49 -7.64
CA THR A 17 -7.86 -2.30 -6.70
C THR A 17 -9.22 -2.65 -7.29
N ALA A 18 -9.88 -1.68 -7.96
CA ALA A 18 -11.15 -1.91 -8.64
C ALA A 18 -11.04 -2.96 -9.76
N LEU A 19 -9.98 -2.88 -10.59
CA LEU A 19 -9.75 -3.87 -11.66
C LEU A 19 -9.30 -5.23 -11.12
N GLN A 20 -8.46 -5.25 -10.09
CA GLN A 20 -8.01 -6.48 -9.44
C GLN A 20 -9.17 -7.25 -8.81
N HIS A 21 -10.17 -6.55 -8.29
CA HIS A 21 -11.40 -7.18 -7.80
C HIS A 21 -12.14 -7.93 -8.91
N ARG A 22 -12.18 -7.41 -10.12
CA ARG A 22 -12.75 -8.12 -11.29
C ARG A 22 -11.96 -9.37 -11.67
N LEU A 23 -10.62 -9.33 -11.54
CA LEU A 23 -9.78 -10.49 -11.80
C LEU A 23 -10.02 -11.66 -10.81
N ARG A 24 -10.55 -11.42 -9.63
CA ARG A 24 -10.91 -12.46 -8.66
C ARG A 24 -12.02 -13.41 -9.16
N ALA A 25 -12.76 -13.02 -10.16
CA ALA A 25 -13.70 -13.93 -10.84
C ALA A 25 -12.99 -14.98 -11.71
N LEU A 26 -11.74 -14.74 -12.09
CA LEU A 26 -10.94 -15.56 -12.99
C LEU A 26 -9.74 -16.24 -12.32
N LEU A 27 -9.24 -15.63 -11.23
CA LEU A 27 -8.02 -16.04 -10.54
C LEU A 27 -8.28 -16.23 -9.05
N SER A 28 -7.50 -17.13 -8.42
CA SER A 28 -7.45 -17.21 -6.97
C SER A 28 -6.94 -15.90 -6.36
N VAL A 29 -7.08 -15.77 -5.05
CA VAL A 29 -6.53 -14.65 -4.30
C VAL A 29 -5.02 -14.49 -4.51
N SER A 30 -4.30 -15.62 -4.44
CA SER A 30 -2.84 -15.67 -4.67
C SER A 30 -2.52 -15.29 -6.12
N GLY A 31 -3.22 -15.84 -7.11
CA GLY A 31 -3.04 -15.51 -8.52
C GLY A 31 -3.29 -14.03 -8.82
N ALA A 32 -4.39 -13.47 -8.34
CA ALA A 32 -4.71 -12.06 -8.50
C ALA A 32 -3.71 -11.13 -7.78
N GLY A 33 -3.15 -11.56 -6.65
CA GLY A 33 -2.06 -10.86 -5.96
C GLY A 33 -0.74 -10.92 -6.74
N PHE A 34 -0.41 -12.08 -7.31
CA PHE A 34 0.82 -12.33 -8.06
C PHE A 34 0.94 -11.50 -9.34
N VAL A 35 -0.17 -11.25 -10.03
CA VAL A 35 -0.23 -10.42 -11.25
C VAL A 35 0.52 -9.10 -11.09
N ARG A 36 0.45 -8.47 -9.91
CA ARG A 36 1.13 -7.21 -9.61
C ARG A 36 2.64 -7.30 -9.79
N TYR A 37 3.22 -8.39 -9.33
CA TYR A 37 4.66 -8.60 -9.33
C TYR A 37 5.14 -9.15 -10.68
N LEU A 38 4.41 -10.12 -11.25
CA LEU A 38 4.74 -10.73 -12.53
C LEU A 38 4.90 -9.70 -13.66
N TYR A 39 3.95 -8.78 -13.78
CA TYR A 39 4.02 -7.70 -14.77
C TYR A 39 4.78 -6.48 -14.23
N GLY A 40 4.86 -6.35 -12.91
CA GLY A 40 5.57 -5.27 -12.25
C GLY A 40 7.08 -5.36 -12.40
N ALA A 41 7.66 -6.56 -12.25
CA ALA A 41 9.10 -6.76 -12.33
C ALA A 41 9.70 -6.34 -13.69
N PRO A 42 9.20 -6.83 -14.84
CA PRO A 42 9.76 -6.43 -16.14
C PRO A 42 9.55 -4.94 -16.44
N LEU A 43 8.41 -4.36 -16.07
CA LEU A 43 8.15 -2.94 -16.31
C LEU A 43 9.03 -2.03 -15.46
N SER A 44 9.23 -2.36 -14.18
CA SER A 44 10.13 -1.59 -13.31
C SER A 44 11.60 -1.76 -13.71
N ALA A 45 12.01 -2.97 -14.13
CA ALA A 45 13.35 -3.20 -14.69
C ALA A 45 13.57 -2.40 -15.99
N LEU A 46 12.57 -2.36 -16.88
CA LEU A 46 12.63 -1.56 -18.09
C LEU A 46 12.76 -0.06 -17.76
N ALA A 47 12.03 0.45 -16.79
CA ALA A 47 12.14 1.84 -16.36
C ALA A 47 13.55 2.17 -15.86
N VAL A 48 14.18 1.26 -15.09
CA VAL A 48 15.58 1.39 -14.65
C VAL A 48 16.54 1.39 -15.85
N LEU A 49 16.36 0.45 -16.79
CA LEU A 49 17.21 0.35 -17.98
C LEU A 49 17.12 1.61 -18.85
N VAL A 50 15.90 2.13 -19.07
CA VAL A 50 15.68 3.37 -19.84
C VAL A 50 16.36 4.56 -19.16
N ALA A 51 16.20 4.72 -17.85
CA ALA A 51 16.83 5.80 -17.11
C ALA A 51 18.36 5.70 -17.18
N TRP A 52 18.92 4.51 -17.00
CA TRP A 52 20.36 4.27 -17.07
C TRP A 52 20.90 4.52 -18.49
N SER A 53 20.25 4.00 -19.53
CA SER A 53 20.67 4.23 -20.94
C SER A 53 20.57 5.70 -21.38
N SER A 54 19.76 6.49 -20.67
CA SER A 54 19.65 7.95 -20.88
C SER A 54 20.73 8.74 -20.12
N GLY A 55 21.72 8.07 -19.55
CA GLY A 55 22.83 8.71 -18.83
C GLY A 55 22.51 9.12 -17.39
N VAL A 56 21.40 8.63 -16.81
CA VAL A 56 21.12 8.87 -15.40
C VAL A 56 22.08 8.09 -14.53
N GLU A 57 22.71 8.78 -13.57
CA GLU A 57 23.70 8.21 -12.67
C GLU A 57 23.12 7.04 -11.87
N TRP A 58 23.88 5.92 -11.82
CA TRP A 58 23.53 4.75 -11.03
C TRP A 58 23.86 4.98 -9.55
N PRO A 59 22.89 4.74 -8.63
CA PRO A 59 23.16 4.91 -7.21
C PRO A 59 24.08 3.82 -6.66
N HIS A 60 24.96 4.19 -5.73
CA HIS A 60 25.72 3.22 -4.94
C HIS A 60 24.79 2.48 -3.97
N ILE A 61 24.93 1.15 -3.91
CA ILE A 61 24.08 0.29 -3.07
C ILE A 61 24.84 -0.06 -1.79
N GLU A 62 24.41 0.49 -0.67
CA GLU A 62 24.93 0.11 0.65
C GLU A 62 24.44 -1.28 1.08
N ALA A 63 25.22 -1.96 1.94
CA ALA A 63 24.88 -3.28 2.45
C ALA A 63 23.53 -3.32 3.18
N SER A 64 23.15 -2.23 3.84
CA SER A 64 21.87 -2.05 4.55
C SER A 64 20.64 -2.08 3.64
N PHE A 65 20.82 -1.85 2.34
CA PHE A 65 19.75 -1.94 1.34
C PHE A 65 19.08 -3.31 1.33
N TRP A 66 19.87 -4.37 1.32
CA TRP A 66 19.37 -5.73 1.12
C TRP A 66 18.43 -6.22 2.24
N PRO A 67 18.81 -6.18 3.53
CA PRO A 67 17.90 -6.62 4.59
C PRO A 67 16.63 -5.75 4.67
N THR A 68 16.71 -4.46 4.38
CA THR A 68 15.55 -3.56 4.41
C THR A 68 14.58 -3.84 3.28
N ILE A 69 15.05 -4.03 2.03
CA ILE A 69 14.16 -4.29 0.90
C ILE A 69 13.59 -5.71 0.93
N LEU A 70 14.38 -6.69 1.33
CA LEU A 70 13.91 -8.08 1.46
C LEU A 70 12.86 -8.19 2.57
N GLY A 71 13.16 -7.64 3.75
CA GLY A 71 12.21 -7.59 4.87
C GLY A 71 10.91 -6.86 4.52
N GLY A 72 11.02 -5.68 3.92
CA GLY A 72 9.87 -4.90 3.45
C GLY A 72 9.04 -5.62 2.40
N GLY A 73 9.70 -6.29 1.45
CA GLY A 73 9.03 -7.05 0.39
C GLY A 73 8.29 -8.28 0.90
N VAL A 74 8.91 -9.05 1.80
CA VAL A 74 8.24 -10.18 2.46
C VAL A 74 7.08 -9.70 3.32
N ALA A 75 7.26 -8.62 4.09
CA ALA A 75 6.20 -8.02 4.87
C ALA A 75 5.00 -7.61 4.00
N GLN A 76 5.24 -7.06 2.81
CA GLN A 76 4.16 -6.70 1.87
C GLN A 76 3.38 -7.93 1.36
N ILE A 77 4.06 -9.04 1.05
CA ILE A 77 3.39 -10.29 0.64
C ILE A 77 2.53 -10.81 1.80
N LEU A 78 3.10 -10.94 2.99
CA LEU A 78 2.39 -11.43 4.17
C LEU A 78 1.24 -10.50 4.58
N GLY A 79 1.45 -9.18 4.50
CA GLY A 79 0.41 -8.18 4.75
C GLY A 79 -0.78 -8.34 3.80
N THR A 80 -0.51 -8.63 2.53
CA THR A 80 -1.57 -8.91 1.55
C THR A 80 -2.34 -10.17 1.91
N VAL A 81 -1.67 -11.25 2.29
CA VAL A 81 -2.32 -12.51 2.74
C VAL A 81 -3.18 -12.27 3.99
N CYS A 82 -2.64 -11.55 4.99
CA CYS A 82 -3.39 -11.22 6.20
C CYS A 82 -4.62 -10.34 5.89
N LEU A 83 -4.48 -9.34 5.02
CA LEU A 83 -5.60 -8.48 4.62
C LEU A 83 -6.72 -9.29 3.97
N ILE A 84 -6.38 -10.21 3.10
CA ILE A 84 -7.37 -11.05 2.44
C ILE A 84 -8.08 -11.96 3.44
N ARG A 85 -7.31 -12.60 4.34
CA ARG A 85 -7.90 -13.42 5.42
C ARG A 85 -8.78 -12.60 6.36
N ALA A 86 -8.44 -11.33 6.60
CA ALA A 86 -9.29 -10.42 7.36
C ALA A 86 -10.63 -10.18 6.67
N PHE A 87 -10.64 -10.11 5.34
CA PHE A 87 -11.86 -9.89 4.55
C PHE A 87 -12.69 -11.17 4.34
N ASP A 88 -12.05 -12.34 4.29
CA ASP A 88 -12.74 -13.64 4.21
C ASP A 88 -13.37 -14.05 5.55
N ALA A 89 -12.91 -13.50 6.67
CA ALA A 89 -13.54 -13.65 7.96
C ALA A 89 -14.89 -12.90 7.99
N ARG A 90 -15.87 -13.44 8.74
CA ARG A 90 -17.29 -13.04 8.73
C ARG A 90 -17.60 -11.53 8.87
N ASP A 91 -16.62 -10.70 9.26
CA ASP A 91 -16.82 -9.27 9.51
C ASP A 91 -15.80 -8.42 8.77
N PHE A 92 -16.14 -8.07 7.54
CA PHE A 92 -15.34 -7.19 6.67
C PHE A 92 -15.03 -5.83 7.32
N ALA A 93 -16.00 -5.27 8.06
CA ALA A 93 -15.82 -3.96 8.68
C ALA A 93 -14.75 -4.01 9.77
N VAL A 94 -14.78 -5.04 10.62
CA VAL A 94 -13.76 -5.28 11.65
C VAL A 94 -12.39 -5.43 11.00
N GLY A 95 -12.25 -6.32 10.01
CA GLY A 95 -10.98 -6.51 9.29
C GLY A 95 -10.44 -5.21 8.70
N THR A 96 -11.30 -4.40 8.10
CA THR A 96 -10.92 -3.11 7.51
C THR A 96 -10.46 -2.11 8.56
N VAL A 97 -11.22 -1.92 9.66
CA VAL A 97 -10.84 -0.99 10.74
C VAL A 97 -9.47 -1.33 11.30
N PHE A 98 -9.25 -2.61 11.62
CA PHE A 98 -7.97 -3.03 12.20
C PHE A 98 -6.82 -2.98 11.19
N ALA A 99 -7.05 -3.24 9.90
CA ALA A 99 -6.03 -3.03 8.88
C ALA A 99 -5.65 -1.55 8.72
N LYS A 100 -6.60 -0.63 8.87
CA LYS A 100 -6.36 0.81 8.78
C LYS A 100 -5.66 1.41 10.01
N THR A 101 -5.48 0.65 11.10
CA THR A 101 -4.57 1.00 12.18
C THR A 101 -3.11 1.13 11.68
N GLU A 102 -2.83 0.67 10.45
CA GLU A 102 -1.57 0.91 9.74
C GLU A 102 -1.06 2.34 9.90
N VAL A 103 -1.94 3.34 9.87
CA VAL A 103 -1.56 4.76 10.00
C VAL A 103 -0.80 5.03 11.29
N VAL A 104 -1.26 4.49 12.41
CA VAL A 104 -0.60 4.63 13.71
C VAL A 104 0.60 3.70 13.82
N GLN A 105 0.47 2.46 13.31
CA GLN A 105 1.55 1.48 13.36
C GLN A 105 2.77 1.95 12.55
N VAL A 106 2.56 2.53 11.37
CA VAL A 106 3.69 3.07 10.56
C VAL A 106 4.35 4.26 11.24
N ALA A 107 3.60 5.08 11.98
CA ALA A 107 4.19 6.17 12.74
C ALA A 107 5.10 5.67 13.87
N LEU A 108 4.67 4.64 14.59
CA LEU A 108 5.49 3.97 15.62
C LEU A 108 6.72 3.29 15.01
N LEU A 109 6.54 2.53 13.94
CA LEU A 109 7.62 1.84 13.24
C LEU A 109 8.64 2.82 12.62
N SER A 110 8.18 3.94 12.06
CA SER A 110 9.04 4.99 11.53
C SER A 110 9.93 5.60 12.62
N TRP A 111 9.35 5.84 13.78
CA TRP A 111 10.10 6.34 14.93
C TRP A 111 11.11 5.29 15.45
N VAL A 112 10.67 4.06 15.70
CA VAL A 112 11.52 3.03 16.35
C VAL A 112 12.61 2.52 15.41
N ILE A 113 12.30 2.29 14.11
CA ILE A 113 13.23 1.63 13.18
C ILE A 113 14.08 2.65 12.42
N LEU A 114 13.48 3.77 11.98
CA LEU A 114 14.18 4.77 11.16
C LEU A 114 14.65 5.99 11.97
N GLY A 115 14.27 6.10 13.25
CA GLY A 115 14.56 7.28 14.06
C GLY A 115 13.83 8.55 13.58
N GLU A 116 12.68 8.39 12.90
CA GLU A 116 11.92 9.48 12.29
C GLU A 116 10.56 9.68 13.01
N PRO A 117 10.52 10.33 14.19
CA PRO A 117 9.28 10.58 14.89
C PRO A 117 8.40 11.60 14.16
N LEU A 118 7.09 11.45 14.27
CA LEU A 118 6.17 12.53 13.96
C LEU A 118 6.18 13.59 15.07
N ARG A 119 5.92 14.84 14.72
CA ARG A 119 5.60 15.89 15.70
C ARG A 119 4.24 15.61 16.34
N TRP A 120 3.94 16.23 17.48
CA TRP A 120 2.67 16.04 18.20
C TRP A 120 1.43 16.27 17.33
N GLY A 121 1.47 17.31 16.46
CA GLY A 121 0.40 17.58 15.51
C GLY A 121 0.18 16.44 14.52
N GLY A 122 1.26 15.77 14.09
CA GLY A 122 1.18 14.58 13.22
C GLY A 122 0.53 13.38 13.93
N TRP A 123 0.87 13.12 15.20
CA TRP A 123 0.22 12.09 16.00
C TRP A 123 -1.26 12.37 16.18
N PHE A 124 -1.62 13.60 16.49
CA PHE A 124 -3.03 14.01 16.59
C PHE A 124 -3.76 13.81 15.26
N GLY A 125 -3.18 14.25 14.14
CA GLY A 125 -3.75 14.06 12.81
C GLY A 125 -3.91 12.60 12.43
N ALA A 126 -2.92 11.74 12.73
CA ALA A 126 -3.00 10.29 12.50
C ALA A 126 -4.13 9.65 13.31
N ALA A 127 -4.31 10.03 14.57
CA ALA A 127 -5.40 9.56 15.42
C ALA A 127 -6.78 10.00 14.89
N VAL A 128 -6.93 11.26 14.51
CA VAL A 128 -8.19 11.79 13.92
C VAL A 128 -8.50 11.09 12.61
N CYS A 129 -7.50 10.89 11.74
CA CYS A 129 -7.65 10.15 10.49
C CYS A 129 -8.12 8.72 10.75
N MET A 130 -7.52 8.02 11.71
CA MET A 130 -7.90 6.65 12.07
C MET A 130 -9.34 6.56 12.57
N VAL A 131 -9.79 7.52 13.39
CA VAL A 131 -11.20 7.58 13.84
C VAL A 131 -12.14 7.75 12.64
N GLY A 132 -11.85 8.68 11.73
CA GLY A 132 -12.65 8.89 10.53
C GLY A 132 -12.72 7.63 9.66
N VAL A 133 -11.60 6.96 9.45
CA VAL A 133 -11.53 5.69 8.70
C VAL A 133 -12.35 4.58 9.39
N ALA A 134 -12.24 4.45 10.71
CA ALA A 134 -13.01 3.47 11.48
C ALA A 134 -14.53 3.73 11.34
N MET A 135 -14.95 4.98 11.43
CA MET A 135 -16.35 5.36 11.23
C MET A 135 -16.87 5.04 9.82
N LEU A 136 -16.05 5.26 8.77
CA LEU A 136 -16.40 4.90 7.40
C LEU A 136 -16.55 3.39 7.23
N ALA A 137 -15.58 2.63 7.73
CA ALA A 137 -15.57 1.18 7.61
C ALA A 137 -16.74 0.51 8.34
N THR A 138 -17.13 1.05 9.50
CA THR A 138 -18.26 0.52 10.29
C THR A 138 -19.62 1.09 9.89
N LYS A 139 -19.66 2.02 8.93
CA LYS A 139 -20.88 2.79 8.58
C LYS A 139 -21.55 3.42 9.82
N GLY A 140 -20.73 3.87 10.78
CA GLY A 140 -21.18 4.46 12.03
C GLY A 140 -21.71 3.48 13.09
N GLN A 141 -21.68 2.18 12.84
CA GLN A 141 -22.04 1.17 13.85
C GLN A 141 -20.93 1.04 14.89
N ARG A 142 -21.30 0.84 16.14
CA ARG A 142 -20.34 0.61 17.22
C ARG A 142 -19.75 -0.81 17.12
N LEU A 143 -18.44 -0.89 17.11
CA LEU A 143 -17.77 -2.18 17.27
C LEU A 143 -18.02 -2.71 18.68
N SER A 144 -18.47 -3.96 18.79
CA SER A 144 -18.63 -4.60 20.11
C SER A 144 -17.25 -4.94 20.68
N SER A 145 -17.14 -5.05 22.00
CA SER A 145 -15.90 -5.53 22.65
C SER A 145 -15.50 -6.94 22.19
N ALA A 146 -16.48 -7.76 21.78
CA ALA A 146 -16.22 -9.08 21.19
C ALA A 146 -15.58 -8.98 19.79
N ALA A 147 -15.76 -7.89 19.06
CA ALA A 147 -15.16 -7.70 17.73
C ALA A 147 -13.62 -7.72 17.77
N VAL A 148 -13.01 -7.21 18.86
CA VAL A 148 -11.55 -7.20 19.05
C VAL A 148 -10.96 -8.62 19.13
N ARG A 149 -11.76 -9.59 19.59
CA ARG A 149 -11.34 -11.00 19.74
C ARG A 149 -11.58 -11.83 18.48
N GLN A 150 -12.16 -11.27 17.45
CA GLN A 150 -12.43 -11.99 16.21
C GLN A 150 -11.15 -12.19 15.39
N PRO A 151 -11.03 -13.30 14.64
CA PRO A 151 -9.91 -13.52 13.73
C PRO A 151 -9.70 -12.39 12.72
N ALA A 152 -10.80 -11.75 12.27
CA ALA A 152 -10.76 -10.59 11.39
C ALA A 152 -9.94 -9.42 11.98
N ALA A 153 -10.09 -9.15 13.28
CA ALA A 153 -9.34 -8.09 13.96
C ALA A 153 -7.84 -8.42 14.01
N LEU A 154 -7.48 -9.65 14.37
CA LEU A 154 -6.09 -10.09 14.44
C LEU A 154 -5.42 -10.02 13.06
N TYR A 155 -6.06 -10.58 12.03
CA TYR A 155 -5.54 -10.51 10.66
C TYR A 155 -5.47 -9.07 10.15
N GLY A 156 -6.46 -8.22 10.45
CA GLY A 156 -6.45 -6.80 10.10
C GLY A 156 -5.28 -6.07 10.75
N LEU A 157 -5.09 -6.24 12.07
CA LEU A 157 -3.99 -5.64 12.81
C LEU A 157 -2.61 -6.09 12.27
N ALA A 158 -2.45 -7.39 12.01
CA ALA A 158 -1.25 -7.94 11.41
C ALA A 158 -1.01 -7.36 10.00
N ALA A 159 -2.06 -7.24 9.18
CA ALA A 159 -1.96 -6.63 7.86
C ALA A 159 -1.47 -5.17 7.93
N GLY A 160 -2.03 -4.37 8.85
CA GLY A 160 -1.61 -2.99 9.08
C GLY A 160 -0.13 -2.89 9.45
N GLY A 161 0.34 -3.70 10.40
CA GLY A 161 1.75 -3.73 10.82
C GLY A 161 2.70 -4.17 9.70
N LEU A 162 2.31 -5.18 8.95
CA LEU A 162 3.10 -5.70 7.84
C LEU A 162 3.18 -4.72 6.67
N PHE A 163 2.11 -3.99 6.35
CA PHE A 163 2.17 -2.90 5.37
C PHE A 163 2.96 -1.70 5.89
N GLY A 164 2.89 -1.41 7.18
CA GLY A 164 3.76 -0.45 7.83
C GLY A 164 5.24 -0.82 7.66
N LEU A 165 5.61 -2.06 7.99
CA LEU A 165 6.96 -2.60 7.79
C LEU A 165 7.40 -2.55 6.33
N ALA A 166 6.50 -2.83 5.38
CA ALA A 166 6.79 -2.72 3.95
C ALA A 166 7.12 -1.26 3.57
N SER A 167 6.38 -0.28 4.10
CA SER A 167 6.63 1.14 3.85
C SER A 167 7.97 1.58 4.45
N ILE A 168 8.29 1.13 5.66
CA ILE A 168 9.59 1.37 6.32
C ILE A 168 10.72 0.72 5.52
N GLY A 169 10.52 -0.51 5.03
CA GLY A 169 11.50 -1.21 4.20
C GLY A 169 11.80 -0.48 2.89
N ILE A 170 10.77 0.01 2.18
CA ILE A 170 10.95 0.80 0.96
C ILE A 170 11.72 2.10 1.26
N ARG A 171 11.32 2.83 2.31
CA ARG A 171 11.99 4.07 2.70
C ARG A 171 13.45 3.83 3.12
N GLY A 172 13.68 2.84 3.99
CA GLY A 172 15.02 2.46 4.43
C GLY A 172 15.92 2.04 3.28
N ALA A 173 15.42 1.19 2.38
CA ALA A 173 16.13 0.77 1.19
C ALA A 173 16.47 1.96 0.27
N THR A 174 15.52 2.86 0.02
CA THR A 174 15.77 4.04 -0.81
C THR A 174 16.81 4.99 -0.17
N LYS A 175 16.85 5.09 1.16
CA LYS A 175 17.87 5.86 1.89
C LYS A 175 19.25 5.19 1.88
N ALA A 176 19.30 3.86 1.78
CA ALA A 176 20.54 3.08 1.65
C ALA A 176 21.08 3.06 0.21
N LEU A 177 20.50 3.82 -0.70
CA LEU A 177 21.04 4.11 -2.02
C LEU A 177 21.63 5.51 -2.00
N ASP A 178 22.94 5.61 -2.20
CA ASP A 178 23.67 6.88 -2.24
C ASP A 178 23.99 7.29 -3.68
N GLY A 179 24.10 8.61 -3.91
CA GLY A 179 24.31 9.16 -5.27
C GLY A 179 23.08 9.03 -6.17
N GLY A 180 23.16 9.58 -7.36
CA GLY A 180 22.08 9.60 -8.34
C GLY A 180 20.81 10.34 -7.91
N PRO A 181 19.90 10.60 -8.87
CA PRO A 181 18.64 11.27 -8.59
C PRO A 181 17.71 10.40 -7.74
N ILE A 182 16.92 11.03 -6.86
CA ILE A 182 15.97 10.34 -5.98
C ILE A 182 14.96 9.47 -6.73
N VAL A 183 14.58 9.87 -7.96
CA VAL A 183 13.70 9.07 -8.83
C VAL A 183 14.39 7.76 -9.22
N MET A 184 15.69 7.81 -9.58
CA MET A 184 16.46 6.60 -9.90
C MET A 184 16.52 5.66 -8.71
N ARG A 185 16.81 6.18 -7.53
CA ARG A 185 16.81 5.39 -6.27
C ARG A 185 15.45 4.73 -6.02
N ALA A 186 14.35 5.45 -6.21
CA ALA A 186 13.01 4.92 -6.02
C ALA A 186 12.66 3.80 -7.03
N ILE A 187 13.00 3.96 -8.33
CA ILE A 187 12.70 2.93 -9.34
C ILE A 187 13.62 1.71 -9.20
N VAL A 188 14.87 1.88 -8.80
CA VAL A 188 15.79 0.75 -8.47
C VAL A 188 15.23 -0.05 -7.29
N THR A 189 14.85 0.63 -6.20
CA THR A 189 14.22 0.00 -5.04
C THR A 189 12.97 -0.79 -5.45
N LEU A 190 12.10 -0.20 -6.28
CA LEU A 190 10.91 -0.86 -6.78
C LEU A 190 11.21 -2.06 -7.66
N ALA A 191 12.19 -1.96 -8.57
CA ALA A 191 12.56 -3.04 -9.47
C ALA A 191 13.09 -4.26 -8.71
N VAL A 192 13.99 -4.03 -7.74
CA VAL A 192 14.52 -5.10 -6.87
C VAL A 192 13.39 -5.74 -6.07
N MET A 193 12.51 -4.94 -5.46
CA MET A 193 11.39 -5.44 -4.66
C MET A 193 10.41 -6.27 -5.49
N ASN A 194 9.98 -5.77 -6.66
CA ASN A 194 9.08 -6.50 -7.55
C ASN A 194 9.69 -7.81 -8.05
N THR A 195 10.98 -7.80 -8.39
CA THR A 195 11.70 -9.01 -8.83
C THR A 195 11.73 -10.05 -7.72
N MET A 196 12.12 -9.65 -6.51
CA MET A 196 12.13 -10.55 -5.35
C MET A 196 10.73 -11.11 -5.07
N GLN A 197 9.72 -10.26 -5.07
CA GLN A 197 8.33 -10.69 -4.85
C GLN A 197 7.83 -11.63 -5.95
N THR A 198 8.25 -11.42 -7.20
CA THR A 198 7.94 -12.33 -8.31
C THR A 198 8.57 -13.70 -8.08
N ILE A 199 9.82 -13.75 -7.62
CA ILE A 199 10.51 -15.01 -7.33
C ILE A 199 9.86 -15.72 -6.14
N VAL A 200 9.65 -15.03 -5.03
CA VAL A 200 9.11 -15.63 -3.79
C VAL A 200 7.67 -16.06 -3.97
N HIS A 201 6.79 -15.17 -4.45
CA HIS A 201 5.38 -15.48 -4.62
C HIS A 201 5.14 -16.42 -5.80
N GLY A 202 5.90 -16.25 -6.89
CA GLY A 202 5.88 -17.18 -8.03
C GLY A 202 6.32 -18.58 -7.63
N GLY A 203 7.40 -18.69 -6.84
CA GLY A 203 7.85 -19.98 -6.27
C GLY A 203 6.75 -20.65 -5.42
N TYR A 204 6.05 -19.88 -4.58
CA TYR A 204 4.90 -20.39 -3.84
C TYR A 204 3.81 -20.94 -4.80
N LEU A 205 3.45 -20.20 -5.85
CA LEU A 205 2.44 -20.65 -6.82
C LEU A 205 2.90 -21.90 -7.58
N VAL A 206 4.17 -21.99 -7.95
CA VAL A 206 4.70 -23.22 -8.61
C VAL A 206 4.51 -24.44 -7.74
N ILE A 207 4.66 -24.32 -6.43
CA ILE A 207 4.58 -25.43 -5.49
C ILE A 207 3.13 -25.75 -5.11
N ARG A 208 2.29 -24.73 -4.91
CA ARG A 208 0.97 -24.86 -4.29
C ARG A 208 -0.21 -24.63 -5.22
N GLU A 209 -0.07 -23.79 -6.25
CA GLU A 209 -1.19 -23.33 -7.07
C GLU A 209 -0.75 -23.18 -8.55
N ARG A 210 -0.16 -24.23 -9.15
CA ARG A 210 0.42 -24.18 -10.52
C ARG A 210 -0.56 -23.69 -11.58
N ASP A 211 -1.84 -24.04 -11.45
CA ASP A 211 -2.88 -23.62 -12.40
C ASP A 211 -3.05 -22.09 -12.42
N GLN A 212 -2.79 -21.43 -11.28
CA GLN A 212 -2.91 -19.98 -11.20
C GLN A 212 -1.83 -19.25 -12.03
N LEU A 213 -0.62 -19.81 -12.13
CA LEU A 213 0.41 -19.28 -13.04
C LEU A 213 -0.06 -19.35 -14.50
N ARG A 214 -0.62 -20.48 -14.91
CA ARG A 214 -1.17 -20.62 -16.26
C ARG A 214 -2.32 -19.65 -16.51
N LEU A 215 -3.24 -19.52 -15.55
CA LEU A 215 -4.39 -18.63 -15.67
C LEU A 215 -3.99 -17.15 -15.73
N THR A 216 -2.94 -16.71 -14.99
CA THR A 216 -2.43 -15.34 -15.09
C THR A 216 -1.89 -15.02 -16.49
N LEU A 217 -1.29 -16.01 -17.16
CA LEU A 217 -0.80 -15.87 -18.53
C LEU A 217 -1.91 -15.97 -19.57
N VAL A 218 -2.89 -16.86 -19.39
CA VAL A 218 -4.07 -16.98 -20.29
C VAL A 218 -4.86 -15.66 -20.28
N HIS A 219 -5.05 -15.06 -19.11
CA HIS A 219 -5.77 -13.79 -18.95
C HIS A 219 -4.82 -12.56 -19.00
N TRP A 220 -3.74 -12.64 -19.79
CA TRP A 220 -2.67 -11.65 -19.81
C TRP A 220 -3.15 -10.21 -20.07
N ARG A 221 -4.15 -10.00 -20.94
CA ARG A 221 -4.65 -8.66 -21.26
C ARG A 221 -5.18 -7.92 -20.02
N SER A 222 -6.05 -8.56 -19.27
CA SER A 222 -6.60 -8.00 -18.02
C SER A 222 -5.54 -7.94 -16.93
N SER A 223 -4.66 -8.94 -16.86
CA SER A 223 -3.55 -9.02 -15.90
C SER A 223 -2.51 -7.91 -16.15
N ALA A 224 -2.15 -7.65 -17.41
CA ALA A 224 -1.19 -6.61 -17.77
C ALA A 224 -1.67 -5.21 -17.39
N VAL A 225 -2.96 -4.90 -17.59
CA VAL A 225 -3.52 -3.61 -17.16
C VAL A 225 -3.39 -3.41 -15.66
N VAL A 226 -3.72 -4.44 -14.86
CA VAL A 226 -3.53 -4.41 -13.40
C VAL A 226 -2.05 -4.28 -13.05
N GLY A 227 -1.16 -4.94 -13.78
CA GLY A 227 0.28 -4.83 -13.64
C GLY A 227 0.80 -3.41 -13.89
N VAL A 228 0.42 -2.78 -15.00
CA VAL A 228 0.79 -1.40 -15.33
C VAL A 228 0.34 -0.43 -14.23
N LEU A 229 -0.94 -0.49 -13.84
CA LEU A 229 -1.45 0.35 -12.76
C LEU A 229 -0.73 0.09 -11.43
N SER A 230 -0.33 -1.16 -11.17
CA SER A 230 0.45 -1.51 -9.98
C SER A 230 1.83 -0.88 -10.01
N VAL A 231 2.53 -0.90 -11.14
CA VAL A 231 3.85 -0.28 -11.27
C VAL A 231 3.76 1.23 -11.11
N CYS A 232 2.83 1.88 -11.81
CA CYS A 232 2.63 3.33 -11.69
C CYS A 232 2.32 3.73 -10.22
N GLY A 233 1.40 3.03 -9.58
CA GLY A 233 1.07 3.27 -8.18
C GLY A 233 2.26 3.01 -7.25
N SER A 234 2.95 1.87 -7.42
CA SER A 234 4.09 1.50 -6.58
C SER A 234 5.30 2.40 -6.80
N ALA A 235 5.55 2.89 -8.02
CA ALA A 235 6.59 3.87 -8.30
C ALA A 235 6.30 5.20 -7.59
N GLY A 236 5.04 5.66 -7.64
CA GLY A 236 4.60 6.82 -6.88
C GLY A 236 4.78 6.63 -5.38
N TRP A 237 4.40 5.47 -4.82
CA TRP A 237 4.63 5.17 -3.40
C TRP A 237 6.10 5.13 -3.04
N ALA A 238 6.95 4.46 -3.83
CA ALA A 238 8.40 4.40 -3.58
C ALA A 238 9.02 5.80 -3.62
N LEU A 239 8.64 6.63 -4.60
CA LEU A 239 9.13 8.00 -4.69
C LEU A 239 8.62 8.87 -3.55
N ALA A 240 7.35 8.77 -3.16
CA ALA A 240 6.80 9.52 -2.03
C ALA A 240 7.51 9.15 -0.71
N LEU A 241 7.73 7.84 -0.48
CA LEU A 241 8.46 7.32 0.69
C LEU A 241 9.95 7.70 0.67
N ALA A 242 10.54 7.88 -0.51
CA ALA A 242 11.88 8.41 -0.65
C ALA A 242 11.97 9.89 -0.22
N LEU A 243 10.94 10.67 -0.57
CA LEU A 243 10.89 12.11 -0.39
C LEU A 243 10.50 12.55 1.04
N GLU A 244 9.66 11.76 1.73
CA GLU A 244 9.06 12.20 2.98
C GLU A 244 8.90 11.02 3.96
N ASN A 245 8.70 11.34 5.26
CA ASN A 245 8.46 10.39 6.33
C ASN A 245 7.33 9.40 5.99
N ALA A 246 7.56 8.11 6.26
CA ALA A 246 6.63 7.05 5.89
C ALA A 246 5.24 7.23 6.53
N ALA A 247 5.16 7.73 7.76
CA ALA A 247 3.90 7.97 8.43
C ALA A 247 3.09 9.10 7.77
N LYS A 248 3.74 10.19 7.36
CA LYS A 248 3.10 11.28 6.62
C LYS A 248 2.54 10.79 5.28
N VAL A 249 3.37 10.05 4.53
CA VAL A 249 2.99 9.50 3.23
C VAL A 249 1.81 8.53 3.37
N ARG A 250 1.84 7.60 4.32
CA ARG A 250 0.77 6.61 4.52
C ARG A 250 -0.51 7.22 5.06
N THR A 251 -0.42 8.27 5.90
CA THR A 251 -1.61 8.99 6.37
C THR A 251 -2.24 9.78 5.23
N LEU A 252 -1.45 10.51 4.43
CA LEU A 252 -1.97 11.19 3.24
C LEU A 252 -2.59 10.19 2.26
N GLY A 253 -2.03 8.99 2.16
CA GLY A 253 -2.57 7.91 1.33
C GLY A 253 -3.99 7.48 1.67
N GLN A 254 -4.48 7.75 2.89
CA GLN A 254 -5.89 7.49 3.24
C GLN A 254 -6.89 8.31 2.41
N VAL A 255 -6.42 9.30 1.67
CA VAL A 255 -7.22 10.05 0.67
C VAL A 255 -7.86 9.11 -0.37
N GLU A 256 -7.32 7.89 -0.56
CA GLU A 256 -7.96 6.85 -1.40
C GLU A 256 -9.41 6.60 -1.02
N LEU A 257 -9.73 6.67 0.29
CA LEU A 257 -11.09 6.51 0.80
C LEU A 257 -11.98 7.70 0.42
N LEU A 258 -11.40 8.91 0.41
CA LEU A 258 -12.10 10.10 -0.05
C LEU A 258 -12.37 10.04 -1.55
N PHE A 259 -11.43 9.51 -2.34
CA PHE A 259 -11.64 9.27 -3.77
C PHE A 259 -12.74 8.24 -4.02
N ALA A 260 -12.71 7.11 -3.29
CA ALA A 260 -13.77 6.10 -3.39
C ALA A 260 -15.13 6.68 -2.99
N PHE A 261 -15.19 7.48 -1.92
CA PHE A 261 -16.38 8.17 -1.49
C PHE A 261 -16.90 9.17 -2.53
N ALA A 262 -16.00 9.96 -3.13
CA ALA A 262 -16.33 10.92 -4.18
C ALA A 262 -16.91 10.22 -5.42
N VAL A 263 -16.29 9.11 -5.86
CA VAL A 263 -16.79 8.29 -6.97
C VAL A 263 -18.17 7.73 -6.67
N SER A 264 -18.37 7.17 -5.47
CA SER A 264 -19.68 6.68 -5.03
C SER A 264 -20.74 7.79 -5.06
N ARG A 265 -20.42 8.96 -4.52
CA ARG A 265 -21.34 10.09 -4.41
C ARG A 265 -21.71 10.72 -5.75
N TRP A 266 -20.71 10.94 -6.62
CA TRP A 266 -20.92 11.73 -7.84
C TRP A 266 -21.16 10.87 -9.08
N TRP A 267 -20.51 9.72 -9.18
CA TRP A 267 -20.64 8.85 -10.35
C TRP A 267 -21.75 7.82 -10.16
N LEU A 268 -21.76 7.12 -9.04
CA LEU A 268 -22.77 6.09 -8.74
C LEU A 268 -24.07 6.70 -8.19
N LYS A 269 -24.02 8.00 -7.82
CA LYS A 269 -25.18 8.75 -7.24
C LYS A 269 -25.74 8.11 -5.97
N ASP A 270 -24.89 7.42 -5.20
CA ASP A 270 -25.28 6.81 -3.95
C ASP A 270 -25.66 7.88 -2.91
N ARG A 271 -26.65 7.59 -2.10
CA ARG A 271 -27.05 8.45 -0.98
C ARG A 271 -26.18 8.10 0.23
N HIS A 272 -25.45 9.08 0.72
CA HIS A 272 -24.63 8.94 1.91
C HIS A 272 -25.32 9.51 3.13
N THR A 273 -25.11 8.85 4.27
CA THR A 273 -25.61 9.29 5.57
C THR A 273 -24.81 10.48 6.09
N ARG A 274 -25.39 11.25 7.02
CA ARG A 274 -24.67 12.33 7.72
C ARG A 274 -23.44 11.81 8.46
N GLY A 275 -23.50 10.56 8.96
CA GLY A 275 -22.37 9.90 9.62
C GLY A 275 -21.20 9.65 8.66
N GLU A 276 -21.46 9.17 7.44
CA GLU A 276 -20.42 8.95 6.41
C GLU A 276 -19.79 10.27 5.96
N LEU A 277 -20.57 11.34 5.84
CA LEU A 277 -20.05 12.68 5.53
C LEU A 277 -19.14 13.20 6.65
N ALA A 278 -19.57 13.09 7.91
CA ALA A 278 -18.76 13.48 9.06
C ALA A 278 -17.46 12.65 9.15
N ALA A 279 -17.53 11.34 8.92
CA ALA A 279 -16.37 10.45 8.91
C ALA A 279 -15.37 10.83 7.80
N SER A 280 -15.86 11.12 6.58
CA SER A 280 -15.02 11.63 5.48
C SER A 280 -14.36 12.97 5.83
N GLY A 281 -15.11 13.86 6.49
CA GLY A 281 -14.56 15.11 7.01
C GLY A 281 -13.43 14.90 8.04
N LEU A 282 -13.59 13.94 8.96
CA LEU A 282 -12.53 13.57 9.91
C LEU A 282 -11.29 13.02 9.22
N VAL A 283 -11.44 12.16 8.21
CA VAL A 283 -10.30 11.68 7.41
C VAL A 283 -9.57 12.87 6.77
N ALA A 284 -10.30 13.79 6.14
CA ALA A 284 -9.70 14.97 5.51
C ALA A 284 -8.98 15.87 6.53
N ILE A 285 -9.58 16.14 7.68
CA ILE A 285 -8.97 16.93 8.77
C ILE A 285 -7.72 16.24 9.30
N GLY A 286 -7.78 14.92 9.56
CA GLY A 286 -6.65 14.15 10.03
C GLY A 286 -5.49 14.16 9.05
N VAL A 287 -5.77 13.99 7.76
CA VAL A 287 -4.76 14.08 6.68
C VAL A 287 -4.14 15.48 6.64
N LEU A 288 -4.94 16.54 6.66
CA LEU A 288 -4.45 17.91 6.66
C LEU A 288 -3.59 18.21 7.90
N ALA A 289 -4.00 17.73 9.08
CA ALA A 289 -3.22 17.90 10.30
C ALA A 289 -1.84 17.24 10.20
N VAL A 290 -1.76 16.01 9.65
CA VAL A 290 -0.46 15.34 9.43
C VAL A 290 0.40 16.08 8.42
N VAL A 291 -0.19 16.59 7.35
CA VAL A 291 0.56 17.32 6.31
C VAL A 291 1.09 18.66 6.80
N LEU A 292 0.30 19.39 7.59
CA LEU A 292 0.63 20.75 8.01
C LEU A 292 1.36 20.81 9.35
N LEU A 293 1.08 19.90 10.27
CA LEU A 293 1.57 19.94 11.65
C LEU A 293 2.51 18.76 12.01
N GLY A 294 2.63 17.76 11.12
CA GLY A 294 3.39 16.52 11.30
C GLY A 294 4.92 16.62 11.11
#